data_faf021b9090ec37e9925996e5a1aaf12
#
_entry.id   faf021b9090ec37e9925996e5a1aaf12
#
_cell.length_a   1.000
_cell.length_b   1.000
_cell.length_c   1.000
_cell.angle_alpha   90.00
_cell.angle_beta   90.00
_cell.angle_gamma   90.00
#
_symmetry.space_group_name_H-M   'P 1'
#
loop_
_entity.id
_entity.type
_entity.pdbx_description
1 polymer ?
#
loop_
_entity_poly.entity_id
_entity_poly.type
_entity_poly.pdbx_seq_one_letter_code
_entity_poly.pdbx_strand_id
1 'polypeptide(L)'
;MRVHILLAGVVSLLLVACAGKTPLPERLPEPPARHPTSSYKGHDVAMFALSLIDTGYRFGGKNPEAGLDCSGMVSYIYNRAVGLRVSGSAADIARRGRPVERTGLRPGDLVFFNTRNAAYSHVGVYIGDDRFVHAPSSSGRVRIDQLDARYFAQRFDAARTYFD
;
A
#
# COMPACT_ATOMS: atom_id res chain seq x y z
N MET A 1 42.98 -67.01 70.49
CA MET A 1 42.58 -65.68 70.19
C MET A 1 42.48 -65.58 68.65
N ARG A 2 41.30 -65.46 68.09
CA ARG A 2 41.09 -65.43 66.62
C ARG A 2 40.92 -64.02 66.15
N VAL A 3 41.79 -63.53 65.28
CA VAL A 3 41.73 -62.20 64.66
C VAL A 3 41.02 -62.38 63.32
N HIS A 4 39.89 -61.75 63.17
CA HIS A 4 39.12 -61.69 61.91
C HIS A 4 39.59 -60.43 61.16
N ILE A 5 40.18 -60.65 59.98
CA ILE A 5 40.49 -59.58 59.03
C ILE A 5 39.26 -59.41 58.09
N LEU A 6 38.61 -58.28 58.17
CA LEU A 6 37.53 -57.88 57.29
C LEU A 6 38.11 -57.20 56.03
N LEU A 7 37.93 -57.80 54.87
CA LEU A 7 38.27 -57.25 53.58
C LEU A 7 37.17 -56.29 53.16
N ALA A 8 37.46 -55.01 53.09
CA ALA A 8 36.55 -54.02 52.55
C ALA A 8 36.76 -53.92 51.02
N GLY A 9 35.75 -54.38 50.29
CA GLY A 9 35.72 -54.26 48.82
C GLY A 9 35.28 -52.86 48.41
N VAL A 10 36.13 -52.16 47.68
CA VAL A 10 35.82 -50.89 47.07
C VAL A 10 35.13 -51.14 45.73
N VAL A 11 33.84 -50.87 45.67
CA VAL A 11 33.05 -50.88 44.42
C VAL A 11 33.18 -49.51 43.77
N SER A 12 33.98 -49.43 42.71
CA SER A 12 34.07 -48.21 41.87
C SER A 12 32.88 -48.16 40.94
N LEU A 13 31.95 -47.23 41.19
CA LEU A 13 30.81 -46.94 40.34
C LEU A 13 31.28 -45.99 39.20
N LEU A 14 31.41 -46.54 37.98
CA LEU A 14 31.68 -45.76 36.77
C LEU A 14 30.37 -45.09 36.33
N LEU A 15 30.22 -43.78 36.58
CA LEU A 15 29.16 -42.95 36.03
C LEU A 15 29.48 -42.64 34.57
N VAL A 16 28.82 -43.32 33.63
CA VAL A 16 28.79 -42.99 32.21
C VAL A 16 27.87 -41.79 32.03
N ALA A 17 28.46 -40.58 31.89
CA ALA A 17 27.73 -39.38 31.53
C ALA A 17 27.37 -39.41 30.04
N CYS A 18 26.13 -39.79 29.72
CA CYS A 18 25.57 -39.57 28.38
C CYS A 18 25.41 -38.06 28.15
N ALA A 19 26.35 -37.41 27.42
CA ALA A 19 26.21 -36.09 26.92
C ALA A 19 25.13 -36.07 25.81
N GLY A 20 23.88 -35.91 26.22
CA GLY A 20 22.78 -35.65 25.30
C GLY A 20 23.04 -34.31 24.58
N LYS A 21 23.27 -34.37 23.26
CA LYS A 21 23.24 -33.17 22.41
C LYS A 21 21.85 -32.59 22.48
N THR A 22 21.64 -31.49 23.20
CA THR A 22 20.42 -30.68 23.14
C THR A 22 20.24 -30.22 21.70
N PRO A 23 19.11 -30.50 21.04
CA PRO A 23 18.83 -29.94 19.73
C PRO A 23 18.84 -28.42 19.85
N LEU A 24 19.59 -27.76 18.96
CA LEU A 24 19.54 -26.32 18.83
C LEU A 24 18.07 -25.94 18.57
N PRO A 25 17.49 -24.93 19.27
CA PRO A 25 16.12 -24.53 19.01
C PRO A 25 16.00 -24.16 17.53
N GLU A 26 15.10 -24.87 16.84
CA GLU A 26 14.75 -24.59 15.45
C GLU A 26 14.36 -23.11 15.36
N ARG A 27 15.16 -22.34 14.61
CA ARG A 27 14.89 -20.92 14.41
C ARG A 27 13.53 -20.84 13.70
N LEU A 28 12.53 -20.32 14.40
CA LEU A 28 11.25 -20.00 13.80
C LEU A 28 11.50 -19.20 12.51
N PRO A 29 10.76 -19.46 11.41
CA PRO A 29 10.93 -18.71 10.19
C PRO A 29 10.79 -17.21 10.50
N GLU A 30 11.79 -16.43 10.12
CA GLU A 30 11.74 -14.98 10.28
C GLU A 30 10.46 -14.48 9.58
N PRO A 31 9.67 -13.60 10.23
CA PRO A 31 8.53 -13.00 9.58
C PRO A 31 9.00 -12.35 8.26
N PRO A 32 8.22 -12.46 7.18
CA PRO A 32 8.60 -11.92 5.88
C PRO A 32 9.04 -10.47 6.05
N ALA A 33 10.15 -10.11 5.39
CA ALA A 33 10.74 -8.77 5.44
C ALA A 33 9.63 -7.72 5.29
N ARG A 34 9.54 -6.79 6.24
CA ARG A 34 8.53 -5.71 6.21
C ARG A 34 8.71 -4.97 4.89
N HIS A 35 7.73 -5.06 4.01
CA HIS A 35 7.69 -4.24 2.81
C HIS A 35 7.85 -2.76 3.20
N PRO A 36 8.50 -1.92 2.39
CA PRO A 36 8.66 -0.51 2.71
C PRO A 36 7.32 0.12 3.09
N THR A 37 7.27 0.89 4.16
CA THR A 37 6.06 1.54 4.71
C THR A 37 5.29 2.35 3.65
N SER A 38 5.99 2.84 2.64
CA SER A 38 5.49 3.53 1.46
C SER A 38 4.52 2.67 0.62
N SER A 39 4.83 1.38 0.42
CA SER A 39 3.99 0.45 -0.35
C SER A 39 2.63 0.21 0.32
N TYR A 40 2.57 0.16 1.65
CA TYR A 40 1.30 0.00 2.38
C TYR A 40 0.40 1.23 2.24
N LYS A 41 0.95 2.44 2.36
CA LYS A 41 0.18 3.68 2.21
C LYS A 41 -0.47 3.80 0.83
N GLY A 42 0.25 3.41 -0.23
CA GLY A 42 -0.31 3.40 -1.57
C GLY A 42 -1.48 2.41 -1.72
N HIS A 43 -1.36 1.23 -1.15
CA HIS A 43 -2.46 0.26 -1.13
C HIS A 43 -3.67 0.75 -0.34
N ASP A 44 -3.45 1.37 0.83
CA ASP A 44 -4.53 1.95 1.64
C ASP A 44 -5.30 3.02 0.85
N VAL A 45 -4.58 3.89 0.11
CA VAL A 45 -5.17 4.90 -0.77
C VAL A 45 -5.99 4.25 -1.89
N ALA A 46 -5.46 3.22 -2.55
CA ALA A 46 -6.15 2.50 -3.62
C ALA A 46 -7.42 1.78 -3.10
N MET A 47 -7.32 1.11 -1.95
CA MET A 47 -8.47 0.44 -1.32
C MET A 47 -9.54 1.43 -0.89
N PHE A 48 -9.13 2.57 -0.33
CA PHE A 48 -10.09 3.62 0.03
C PHE A 48 -10.76 4.23 -1.21
N ALA A 49 -10.01 4.41 -2.31
CA ALA A 49 -10.59 4.86 -3.58
C ALA A 49 -11.69 3.93 -4.09
N LEU A 50 -11.47 2.62 -4.01
CA LEU A 50 -12.47 1.60 -4.38
C LEU A 50 -13.75 1.69 -3.54
N SER A 51 -13.65 2.04 -2.26
CA SER A 51 -14.82 2.18 -1.38
C SER A 51 -15.72 3.36 -1.74
N LEU A 52 -15.24 4.29 -2.57
CA LEU A 52 -16.02 5.47 -3.01
C LEU A 52 -16.76 5.28 -4.34
N ILE A 53 -16.64 4.10 -4.97
CA ILE A 53 -17.36 3.80 -6.22
C ILE A 53 -18.86 4.08 -6.02
N ASP A 54 -19.51 4.60 -7.07
CA ASP A 54 -20.90 5.05 -7.10
C ASP A 54 -21.23 6.31 -6.28
N THR A 55 -20.26 6.90 -5.56
CA THR A 55 -20.44 8.22 -4.93
C THR A 55 -20.79 9.26 -6.00
N GLY A 56 -21.81 10.08 -5.75
CA GLY A 56 -22.28 11.11 -6.67
C GLY A 56 -21.21 12.15 -7.02
N TYR A 57 -21.18 12.57 -8.29
CA TYR A 57 -20.34 13.69 -8.72
C TYR A 57 -20.98 15.04 -8.36
N ARG A 58 -20.17 15.96 -7.87
CA ARG A 58 -20.53 17.38 -7.74
C ARG A 58 -19.33 18.26 -8.03
N PHE A 59 -19.47 19.23 -8.91
CA PHE A 59 -18.39 20.21 -9.17
C PHE A 59 -18.02 20.97 -7.89
N GLY A 60 -16.72 20.99 -7.56
CA GLY A 60 -16.20 21.56 -6.30
C GLY A 60 -16.50 20.73 -5.06
N GLY A 61 -17.10 19.55 -5.21
CA GLY A 61 -17.43 18.64 -4.10
C GLY A 61 -16.20 18.00 -3.48
N LYS A 62 -16.18 17.91 -2.13
CA LYS A 62 -15.00 17.48 -1.33
C LYS A 62 -15.32 16.42 -0.29
N ASN A 63 -16.56 15.96 -0.20
CA ASN A 63 -16.96 14.88 0.69
C ASN A 63 -18.03 14.00 0.00
N PRO A 64 -18.12 12.71 0.38
CA PRO A 64 -19.04 11.78 -0.27
C PRO A 64 -20.52 12.15 -0.12
N GLU A 65 -20.92 12.73 1.01
CA GLU A 65 -22.31 13.06 1.32
C GLU A 65 -22.85 14.17 0.42
N ALA A 66 -21.99 15.14 0.08
CA ALA A 66 -22.36 16.26 -0.80
C ALA A 66 -22.01 16.01 -2.27
N GLY A 67 -21.26 14.93 -2.54
CA GLY A 67 -20.69 14.61 -3.85
C GLY A 67 -19.22 15.05 -3.98
N LEU A 68 -18.52 14.44 -4.93
CA LEU A 68 -17.09 14.63 -5.16
C LEU A 68 -16.81 15.08 -6.59
N ASP A 69 -15.88 16.02 -6.79
CA ASP A 69 -15.19 16.18 -8.08
C ASP A 69 -13.87 15.38 -8.08
N CYS A 70 -13.15 15.36 -9.20
CA CYS A 70 -11.93 14.58 -9.35
C CYS A 70 -10.84 14.95 -8.32
N SER A 71 -10.61 16.24 -8.10
CA SER A 71 -9.61 16.74 -7.16
C SER A 71 -10.06 16.66 -5.70
N GLY A 72 -11.34 16.87 -5.45
CA GLY A 72 -11.96 16.70 -4.14
C GLY A 72 -11.94 15.24 -3.68
N MET A 73 -12.20 14.30 -4.59
CA MET A 73 -12.06 12.87 -4.35
C MET A 73 -10.63 12.51 -3.92
N VAL A 74 -9.62 12.94 -4.68
CA VAL A 74 -8.21 12.69 -4.34
C VAL A 74 -7.86 13.26 -2.98
N SER A 75 -8.23 14.52 -2.72
CA SER A 75 -7.99 15.19 -1.43
C SER A 75 -8.61 14.43 -0.26
N TYR A 76 -9.84 13.98 -0.43
CA TYR A 76 -10.58 13.21 0.58
C TYR A 76 -9.91 11.86 0.84
N ILE A 77 -9.59 11.10 -0.21
CA ILE A 77 -8.95 9.78 -0.10
C ILE A 77 -7.63 9.86 0.65
N TYR A 78 -6.72 10.73 0.20
CA TYR A 78 -5.38 10.82 0.81
C TYR A 78 -5.42 11.26 2.27
N ASN A 79 -6.30 12.19 2.61
CA ASN A 79 -6.48 12.61 4.00
C ASN A 79 -7.03 11.48 4.87
N ARG A 80 -8.06 10.75 4.38
CA ARG A 80 -8.74 9.72 5.17
C ARG A 80 -7.96 8.42 5.27
N ALA A 81 -7.31 8.00 4.19
CA ALA A 81 -6.59 6.73 4.16
C ALA A 81 -5.23 6.79 4.87
N VAL A 82 -4.49 7.90 4.69
CA VAL A 82 -3.08 7.97 5.12
C VAL A 82 -2.69 9.28 5.81
N GLY A 83 -3.63 10.17 6.09
CA GLY A 83 -3.40 11.44 6.77
C GLY A 83 -2.59 12.47 5.95
N LEU A 84 -2.38 12.25 4.64
CA LEU A 84 -1.65 13.16 3.78
C LEU A 84 -2.56 14.26 3.25
N ARG A 85 -2.12 15.52 3.39
CA ARG A 85 -2.85 16.68 2.84
C ARG A 85 -2.48 16.90 1.37
N VAL A 86 -3.29 16.33 0.49
CA VAL A 86 -3.26 16.58 -0.96
C VAL A 86 -4.45 17.47 -1.31
N SER A 87 -4.23 18.70 -1.81
CA SER A 87 -5.33 19.68 -1.97
C SER A 87 -5.11 20.61 -3.16
N GLY A 88 -6.17 21.29 -3.60
CA GLY A 88 -6.17 22.21 -4.73
C GLY A 88 -6.85 21.62 -5.97
N SER A 89 -6.73 22.30 -7.10
CA SER A 89 -7.14 21.77 -8.40
C SER A 89 -6.29 20.57 -8.82
N ALA A 90 -6.74 19.79 -9.81
CA ALA A 90 -5.93 18.70 -10.37
C ALA A 90 -4.55 19.18 -10.83
N ALA A 91 -4.46 20.38 -11.47
CA ALA A 91 -3.19 20.98 -11.86
C ALA A 91 -2.29 21.35 -10.66
N ASP A 92 -2.88 21.84 -9.54
CA ASP A 92 -2.12 22.12 -8.32
C ASP A 92 -1.54 20.84 -7.70
N ILE A 93 -2.33 19.79 -7.71
CA ILE A 93 -1.91 18.46 -7.24
C ILE A 93 -0.79 17.94 -8.14
N ALA A 94 -0.93 18.02 -9.47
CA ALA A 94 0.10 17.57 -10.40
C ALA A 94 1.46 18.27 -10.21
N ARG A 95 1.46 19.58 -9.88
CA ARG A 95 2.70 20.35 -9.68
C ARG A 95 3.46 19.96 -8.40
N ARG A 96 2.77 19.49 -7.38
CA ARG A 96 3.37 19.18 -6.07
C ARG A 96 3.78 17.71 -5.90
N GLY A 97 3.20 16.82 -6.68
CA GLY A 97 3.57 15.41 -6.66
C GLY A 97 4.91 15.15 -7.36
N ARG A 98 5.65 14.14 -6.91
CA ARG A 98 6.88 13.69 -7.55
C ARG A 98 6.55 12.92 -8.85
N PRO A 99 7.22 13.20 -9.99
CA PRO A 99 6.99 12.48 -11.24
C PRO A 99 7.21 10.97 -11.12
N VAL A 100 6.36 10.21 -11.78
CA VAL A 100 6.48 8.76 -11.94
C VAL A 100 6.27 8.42 -13.42
N GLU A 101 7.09 7.54 -13.96
CA GLU A 101 6.89 7.01 -15.29
C GLU A 101 5.66 6.09 -15.32
N ARG A 102 4.95 6.05 -16.45
CA ARG A 102 3.75 5.21 -16.58
C ARG A 102 4.02 3.73 -16.28
N THR A 103 5.18 3.23 -16.66
CA THR A 103 5.63 1.85 -16.39
C THR A 103 6.00 1.59 -14.93
N GLY A 104 6.21 2.64 -14.15
CA GLY A 104 6.55 2.58 -12.72
C GLY A 104 5.37 2.83 -11.80
N LEU A 105 4.14 2.95 -12.33
CA LEU A 105 2.93 3.18 -11.55
C LEU A 105 2.70 2.09 -10.50
N ARG A 106 2.35 2.51 -9.31
CA ARG A 106 1.98 1.65 -8.18
C ARG A 106 0.61 2.05 -7.64
N PRO A 107 -0.17 1.12 -7.06
CA PRO A 107 -1.42 1.46 -6.41
C PRO A 107 -1.28 2.66 -5.46
N GLY A 108 -2.20 3.59 -5.56
CA GLY A 108 -2.18 4.85 -4.81
C GLY A 108 -1.51 6.02 -5.54
N ASP A 109 -0.76 5.82 -6.62
CA ASP A 109 -0.26 6.92 -7.43
C ASP A 109 -1.41 7.65 -8.15
N LEU A 110 -1.14 8.90 -8.54
CA LEU A 110 -2.12 9.73 -9.24
C LEU A 110 -1.83 9.77 -10.73
N VAL A 111 -2.88 9.68 -11.53
CA VAL A 111 -2.83 9.78 -12.99
C VAL A 111 -3.62 11.00 -13.45
N PHE A 112 -3.04 11.78 -14.37
CA PHE A 112 -3.55 13.06 -14.82
C PHE A 112 -3.85 13.04 -16.31
N PHE A 113 -4.90 13.77 -16.70
CA PHE A 113 -5.39 13.78 -18.07
C PHE A 113 -5.79 15.19 -18.52
N ASN A 114 -5.66 15.42 -19.83
CA ASN A 114 -6.23 16.57 -20.52
C ASN A 114 -7.63 16.24 -21.04
N THR A 115 -8.65 16.45 -20.24
CA THR A 115 -10.03 16.14 -20.61
C THR A 115 -10.84 17.38 -21.04
N ARG A 116 -10.27 18.59 -20.86
CA ARG A 116 -10.94 19.88 -21.13
C ARG A 116 -10.06 20.84 -21.93
N ASN A 117 -9.22 20.32 -22.82
CA ASN A 117 -8.23 21.11 -23.58
C ASN A 117 -7.31 21.95 -22.68
N ALA A 118 -7.04 21.47 -21.48
CA ALA A 118 -6.12 22.06 -20.51
C ALA A 118 -5.35 20.95 -19.81
N ALA A 119 -4.03 21.09 -19.74
CA ALA A 119 -3.16 20.12 -19.05
C ALA A 119 -3.60 19.93 -17.60
N TYR A 120 -3.54 18.68 -17.16
CA TYR A 120 -3.92 18.28 -15.79
C TYR A 120 -5.34 18.71 -15.39
N SER A 121 -6.28 18.75 -16.35
CA SER A 121 -7.65 19.15 -16.07
C SER A 121 -8.49 18.07 -15.38
N HIS A 122 -7.94 16.85 -15.27
CA HIS A 122 -8.58 15.73 -14.59
C HIS A 122 -7.54 14.85 -13.88
N VAL A 123 -7.96 14.19 -12.78
CA VAL A 123 -7.10 13.34 -11.97
C VAL A 123 -7.86 12.10 -11.49
N GLY A 124 -7.16 10.97 -11.40
CA GLY A 124 -7.63 9.75 -10.79
C GLY A 124 -6.56 9.09 -9.91
N VAL A 125 -6.98 8.10 -9.12
CA VAL A 125 -6.11 7.27 -8.28
C VAL A 125 -5.87 5.94 -8.98
N TYR A 126 -4.62 5.61 -9.27
CA TYR A 126 -4.24 4.33 -9.86
C TYR A 126 -4.43 3.21 -8.83
N ILE A 127 -5.02 2.09 -9.27
CA ILE A 127 -5.35 0.96 -8.40
C ILE A 127 -4.68 -0.36 -8.83
N GLY A 128 -3.79 -0.31 -9.83
CA GLY A 128 -3.16 -1.50 -10.42
C GLY A 128 -3.83 -1.96 -11.72
N ASP A 129 -3.17 -2.83 -12.47
CA ASP A 129 -3.68 -3.47 -13.69
C ASP A 129 -4.21 -2.47 -14.72
N ASP A 130 -3.47 -1.39 -14.98
CA ASP A 130 -3.88 -0.28 -15.85
C ASP A 130 -5.26 0.32 -15.54
N ARG A 131 -5.73 0.20 -14.30
CA ARG A 131 -7.02 0.73 -13.83
C ARG A 131 -6.84 1.90 -12.87
N PHE A 132 -7.79 2.81 -12.90
CA PHE A 132 -7.83 3.93 -11.96
C PHE A 132 -9.27 4.29 -11.56
N VAL A 133 -9.40 4.83 -10.35
CA VAL A 133 -10.67 5.36 -9.81
C VAL A 133 -10.68 6.87 -10.01
N HIS A 134 -11.78 7.41 -10.51
CA HIS A 134 -11.95 8.85 -10.69
C HIS A 134 -13.42 9.28 -10.57
N ALA A 135 -13.64 10.59 -10.46
CA ALA A 135 -14.96 11.22 -10.45
C ALA A 135 -15.16 12.06 -11.73
N PRO A 136 -15.60 11.46 -12.86
CA PRO A 136 -15.88 12.19 -14.08
C PRO A 136 -17.23 12.89 -14.03
N SER A 137 -17.29 14.12 -14.54
CA SER A 137 -18.55 14.86 -14.64
C SER A 137 -19.56 14.21 -15.59
N SER A 138 -19.07 13.48 -16.61
CA SER A 138 -19.90 12.88 -17.65
C SER A 138 -20.77 11.72 -17.17
N SER A 139 -20.31 10.94 -16.18
CA SER A 139 -21.08 9.80 -15.64
C SER A 139 -21.87 10.14 -14.38
N GLY A 140 -21.61 11.31 -13.79
CA GLY A 140 -22.28 11.75 -12.57
C GLY A 140 -21.91 10.98 -11.31
N ARG A 141 -20.91 10.10 -11.35
CA ARG A 141 -20.46 9.30 -10.20
C ARG A 141 -19.01 8.85 -10.29
N VAL A 142 -18.43 8.48 -9.15
CA VAL A 142 -17.12 7.84 -9.04
C VAL A 142 -17.17 6.45 -9.68
N ARG A 143 -16.17 6.13 -10.51
CA ARG A 143 -16.07 4.84 -11.18
C ARG A 143 -14.64 4.43 -11.48
N ILE A 144 -14.46 3.21 -11.96
CA ILE A 144 -13.20 2.68 -12.52
C ILE A 144 -13.19 2.86 -14.03
N ASP A 145 -12.06 3.29 -14.57
CA ASP A 145 -11.76 3.21 -16.01
C ASP A 145 -10.33 2.65 -16.23
N GLN A 146 -10.00 2.34 -17.48
CA GLN A 146 -8.70 1.80 -17.89
C GLN A 146 -7.83 2.88 -18.52
N LEU A 147 -6.53 2.87 -18.20
CA LEU A 147 -5.54 3.81 -18.75
C LEU A 147 -5.28 3.60 -20.25
N ASP A 148 -5.42 2.38 -20.73
CA ASP A 148 -5.26 2.00 -22.14
C ASP A 148 -6.54 2.22 -22.96
N ALA A 149 -7.69 2.48 -22.32
CA ALA A 149 -8.89 2.86 -23.04
C ALA A 149 -8.61 4.08 -23.93
N ARG A 150 -8.97 3.99 -25.20
CA ARG A 150 -8.63 4.98 -26.25
C ARG A 150 -8.82 6.44 -25.79
N TYR A 151 -9.91 6.72 -25.08
CA TYR A 151 -10.20 8.06 -24.58
C TYR A 151 -9.13 8.57 -23.61
N PHE A 152 -8.73 7.76 -22.64
CA PHE A 152 -7.76 8.13 -21.61
C PHE A 152 -6.32 8.01 -22.10
N ALA A 153 -5.99 6.99 -22.91
CA ALA A 153 -4.67 6.82 -23.49
C ALA A 153 -4.23 8.05 -24.31
N GLN A 154 -5.16 8.63 -25.09
CA GLN A 154 -4.91 9.84 -25.91
C GLN A 154 -4.83 11.14 -25.08
N ARG A 155 -5.25 11.11 -23.82
CA ARG A 155 -5.34 12.29 -22.93
C ARG A 155 -4.46 12.21 -21.70
N PHE A 156 -3.68 11.16 -21.60
CA PHE A 156 -2.76 10.97 -20.48
C PHE A 156 -1.66 12.05 -20.52
N ASP A 157 -1.56 12.86 -19.46
CA ASP A 157 -0.57 13.92 -19.34
C ASP A 157 0.65 13.49 -18.51
N ALA A 158 0.41 12.85 -17.37
CA ALA A 158 1.46 12.48 -16.44
C ALA A 158 0.96 11.56 -15.32
N ALA A 159 1.92 10.98 -14.59
CA ALA A 159 1.66 10.37 -13.30
C ALA A 159 2.50 11.02 -12.19
N ARG A 160 1.99 10.99 -10.97
CA ARG A 160 2.64 11.53 -9.76
C ARG A 160 2.46 10.60 -8.58
N THR A 161 3.49 10.56 -7.72
CA THR A 161 3.40 9.94 -6.40
C THR A 161 3.54 10.97 -5.29
N TYR A 162 2.93 10.66 -4.15
CA TYR A 162 3.06 11.40 -2.89
C TYR A 162 3.71 10.53 -1.80
N PHE A 163 4.20 9.36 -2.20
CA PHE A 163 4.91 8.42 -1.34
C PHE A 163 6.41 8.41 -1.66
N ASP A 164 7.23 8.08 -0.65
CA ASP A 164 8.68 7.93 -0.76
C ASP A 164 9.08 6.61 -1.45
#